data_e620ef2cfc0f263d47b1158ca3fede53
#
_entry.id   e620ef2cfc0f263d47b1158ca3fede53
#
_cell.length_a   1.000
_cell.length_b   1.000
_cell.length_c   1.000
_cell.angle_alpha   90.00
_cell.angle_beta   90.00
_cell.angle_gamma   90.00
#
_symmetry.space_group_name_H-M   'P 1'
#
loop_
_entity.id
_entity.type
_entity.pdbx_description
1 polymer ?
#
loop_
_entity_poly.entity_id
_entity_poly.type
_entity_poly.pdbx_seq_one_letter_code
_entity_poly.pdbx_strand_id
1 'polypeptide(L)'
;MNNDERLCSIALTLCPGIGHIGAKRLIDGIGSAVDVFGHRNELPELLPGVNSSVIAALDCPAAFLRAEREMEFVEKNRLTCLTLRDETYPSRLRECEDAPIVLFFKGNTDFNRLHVINMVGTRRATEYGKQFCADFVHDLSVLLPDVLIVSGLAYGIDIHVHRAALADNMSTVAVLAHGLDRIYPFVHRKTAVDMLANGGLLTEFLTGTNPDRHNFVSRNRIVAGMCDATIVVESAAKGGSLITAD
;
A
#
# COMPACT_ATOMS: atom_id res chain seq x y z
N MET A 1 -20.35 5.43 1.00
CA MET A 1 -19.28 6.05 1.78
C MET A 1 -18.96 7.41 1.19
N ASN A 2 -18.71 8.41 2.03
CA ASN A 2 -18.73 9.82 1.64
C ASN A 2 -17.49 10.19 0.83
N ASN A 3 -17.65 10.82 -0.34
CA ASN A 3 -16.53 11.35 -1.13
C ASN A 3 -15.71 12.38 -0.32
N ASP A 4 -16.32 13.03 0.66
CA ASP A 4 -15.66 14.00 1.53
C ASP A 4 -14.60 13.35 2.42
N GLU A 5 -14.84 12.14 2.95
CA GLU A 5 -13.84 11.42 3.77
C GLU A 5 -12.62 11.03 2.95
N ARG A 6 -12.80 10.58 1.71
CA ARG A 6 -11.68 10.27 0.81
C ARG A 6 -10.88 11.52 0.44
N LEU A 7 -11.58 12.60 0.10
CA LEU A 7 -10.96 13.88 -0.21
C LEU A 7 -10.14 14.41 0.98
N CYS A 8 -10.75 14.44 2.18
CA CYS A 8 -10.09 14.86 3.41
C CYS A 8 -8.91 13.95 3.78
N SER A 9 -9.05 12.62 3.64
CA SER A 9 -7.95 11.69 3.90
C SER A 9 -6.77 11.93 2.96
N ILE A 10 -7.02 12.14 1.66
CA ILE A 10 -5.96 12.49 0.70
C ILE A 10 -5.33 13.83 1.07
N ALA A 11 -6.13 14.86 1.35
CA ALA A 11 -5.63 16.18 1.75
C ALA A 11 -4.76 16.10 3.01
N LEU A 12 -5.15 15.28 4.00
CA LEU A 12 -4.41 15.10 5.24
C LEU A 12 -3.01 14.49 5.02
N THR A 13 -2.85 13.58 4.04
CA THR A 13 -1.52 13.05 3.67
C THR A 13 -0.58 14.12 3.09
N LEU A 14 -1.14 15.20 2.59
CA LEU A 14 -0.41 16.30 1.95
C LEU A 14 -0.11 17.47 2.88
N CYS A 15 -0.65 17.44 4.10
CA CYS A 15 -0.42 18.49 5.10
C CYS A 15 1.04 18.44 5.59
N PRO A 16 1.79 19.57 5.48
CA PRO A 16 3.22 19.61 5.83
C PRO A 16 3.46 19.23 7.30
N GLY A 17 4.39 18.30 7.54
CA GLY A 17 4.79 17.91 8.89
C GLY A 17 3.83 16.94 9.62
N ILE A 18 2.75 16.53 8.98
CA ILE A 18 1.80 15.53 9.52
C ILE A 18 2.20 14.16 9.05
N GLY A 19 3.18 13.51 9.05
CA GLY A 19 3.51 12.18 8.52
C GLY A 19 2.46 11.09 8.81
N HIS A 20 2.68 9.87 8.36
CA HIS A 20 1.70 8.76 8.45
C HIS A 20 1.20 8.51 9.88
N ILE A 21 2.11 8.41 10.86
CA ILE A 21 1.77 8.20 12.28
C ILE A 21 0.93 9.36 12.82
N GLY A 22 1.30 10.60 12.49
CA GLY A 22 0.55 11.79 12.92
C GLY A 22 -0.87 11.83 12.34
N ALA A 23 -1.01 11.54 11.04
CA ALA A 23 -2.30 11.50 10.36
C ALA A 23 -3.21 10.38 10.93
N LYS A 24 -2.65 9.17 11.10
CA LYS A 24 -3.38 8.07 11.73
C LYS A 24 -3.84 8.42 13.15
N ARG A 25 -2.94 8.97 13.98
CA ARG A 25 -3.26 9.40 15.35
C ARG A 25 -4.39 10.45 15.39
N LEU A 26 -4.39 11.40 14.46
CA LEU A 26 -5.48 12.38 14.36
C LEU A 26 -6.82 11.72 14.06
N ILE A 27 -6.86 10.79 13.07
CA ILE A 27 -8.08 10.07 12.72
C ILE A 27 -8.54 9.16 13.86
N ASP A 28 -7.63 8.41 14.47
CA ASP A 28 -7.96 7.49 15.58
C ASP A 28 -8.52 8.26 16.80
N GLY A 29 -7.99 9.46 17.08
CA GLY A 29 -8.41 10.26 18.22
C GLY A 29 -9.68 11.07 18.00
N ILE A 30 -9.93 11.52 16.78
CA ILE A 30 -11.07 12.41 16.44
C ILE A 30 -12.22 11.64 15.77
N GLY A 31 -11.90 10.58 15.03
CA GLY A 31 -12.88 9.70 14.40
C GLY A 31 -12.83 9.67 12.87
N SER A 32 -12.61 10.79 12.17
CA SER A 32 -12.51 10.82 10.71
C SER A 32 -11.63 11.95 10.21
N ALA A 33 -11.17 11.87 8.96
CA ALA A 33 -10.42 12.97 8.34
C ALA A 33 -11.30 14.22 8.17
N VAL A 34 -12.59 14.05 7.90
CA VAL A 34 -13.56 15.15 7.85
C VAL A 34 -13.63 15.87 9.19
N ASP A 35 -13.75 15.12 10.30
CA ASP A 35 -13.83 15.69 11.64
C ASP A 35 -12.49 16.36 12.06
N VAL A 36 -11.34 15.81 11.65
CA VAL A 36 -10.02 16.44 11.89
C VAL A 36 -9.98 17.86 11.29
N PHE A 37 -10.43 18.03 10.06
CA PHE A 37 -10.49 19.37 9.45
C PHE A 37 -11.61 20.23 10.03
N GLY A 38 -12.78 19.63 10.32
CA GLY A 38 -13.93 20.31 10.89
C GLY A 38 -13.67 20.91 12.27
N HIS A 39 -12.97 20.18 13.14
CA HIS A 39 -12.64 20.57 14.52
C HIS A 39 -11.21 21.10 14.64
N ARG A 40 -10.58 21.55 13.55
CA ARG A 40 -9.17 21.98 13.50
C ARG A 40 -8.74 22.85 14.69
N ASN A 41 -9.55 23.84 15.05
CA ASN A 41 -9.21 24.79 16.10
C ASN A 41 -9.40 24.23 17.52
N GLU A 42 -10.18 23.17 17.67
CA GLU A 42 -10.50 22.50 18.93
C GLU A 42 -9.59 21.29 19.21
N LEU A 43 -8.77 20.88 18.22
CA LEU A 43 -7.90 19.71 18.34
C LEU A 43 -7.00 19.68 19.60
N PRO A 44 -6.42 20.80 20.08
CA PRO A 44 -5.63 20.78 21.33
C PRO A 44 -6.43 20.39 22.55
N GLU A 45 -7.74 20.66 22.57
CA GLU A 45 -8.65 20.33 23.66
C GLU A 45 -9.11 18.88 23.54
N LEU A 46 -9.37 18.42 22.30
CA LEU A 46 -9.88 17.08 22.01
C LEU A 46 -8.79 16.00 22.03
N LEU A 47 -7.56 16.34 21.64
CA LEU A 47 -6.48 15.36 21.52
C LEU A 47 -5.17 15.87 22.14
N PRO A 48 -4.80 15.35 23.33
CA PRO A 48 -3.57 15.74 24.01
C PRO A 48 -2.31 15.56 23.14
N GLY A 49 -1.47 16.59 23.11
CA GLY A 49 -0.22 16.62 22.34
C GLY A 49 -0.35 17.18 20.93
N VAL A 50 -1.55 17.58 20.49
CA VAL A 50 -1.72 18.43 19.31
C VAL A 50 -1.33 19.87 19.68
N ASN A 51 -0.46 20.47 18.90
CA ASN A 51 0.03 21.84 19.11
C ASN A 51 -0.34 22.76 17.96
N SER A 52 -0.03 24.04 18.10
CA SER A 52 -0.33 25.07 17.10
C SER A 52 0.30 24.81 15.72
N SER A 53 1.40 24.06 15.64
CA SER A 53 2.02 23.72 14.35
C SER A 53 1.18 22.73 13.55
N VAL A 54 0.49 21.80 14.22
CA VAL A 54 -0.45 20.86 13.56
C VAL A 54 -1.67 21.64 13.04
N ILE A 55 -2.22 22.56 13.83
CA ILE A 55 -3.34 23.42 13.42
C ILE A 55 -2.96 24.23 12.18
N ALA A 56 -1.79 24.83 12.18
CA ALA A 56 -1.28 25.60 11.03
C ALA A 56 -1.06 24.69 9.80
N ALA A 57 -0.57 23.47 9.99
CA ALA A 57 -0.37 22.51 8.91
C ALA A 57 -1.70 22.08 8.25
N LEU A 58 -2.78 21.99 9.01
CA LEU A 58 -4.11 21.69 8.52
C LEU A 58 -4.75 22.86 7.72
N ASP A 59 -4.21 24.06 7.81
CA ASP A 59 -4.63 25.19 6.98
C ASP A 59 -3.89 25.18 5.64
N CYS A 60 -4.16 24.20 4.82
CA CYS A 60 -3.45 23.97 3.56
C CYS A 60 -4.44 23.82 2.37
N PRO A 61 -4.98 24.91 1.81
CA PRO A 61 -5.87 24.82 0.63
C PRO A 61 -5.25 24.10 -0.57
N ALA A 62 -3.92 24.21 -0.74
CA ALA A 62 -3.21 23.52 -1.81
C ALA A 62 -3.31 21.98 -1.70
N ALA A 63 -3.40 21.43 -0.49
CA ALA A 63 -3.62 20.02 -0.26
C ALA A 63 -4.98 19.57 -0.80
N PHE A 64 -6.02 20.33 -0.59
CA PHE A 64 -7.36 20.05 -1.12
C PHE A 64 -7.40 20.10 -2.65
N LEU A 65 -6.84 21.14 -3.26
CA LEU A 65 -6.74 21.24 -4.71
C LEU A 65 -5.98 20.06 -5.33
N ARG A 66 -4.95 19.55 -4.64
CA ARG A 66 -4.23 18.37 -5.10
C ARG A 66 -5.03 17.09 -4.87
N ALA A 67 -5.76 16.99 -3.78
CA ALA A 67 -6.63 15.86 -3.47
C ALA A 67 -7.81 15.76 -4.48
N GLU A 68 -8.41 16.87 -4.86
CA GLU A 68 -9.45 16.92 -5.90
C GLU A 68 -8.95 16.33 -7.23
N ARG A 69 -7.75 16.73 -7.69
CA ARG A 69 -7.14 16.17 -8.91
C ARG A 69 -6.87 14.67 -8.79
N GLU A 70 -6.52 14.20 -7.60
CA GLU A 70 -6.33 12.77 -7.38
C GLU A 70 -7.66 12.01 -7.43
N MET A 71 -8.73 12.57 -6.85
CA MET A 71 -10.07 11.99 -6.93
C MET A 71 -10.58 11.94 -8.37
N GLU A 72 -10.35 12.97 -9.18
CA GLU A 72 -10.65 12.95 -10.62
C GLU A 72 -9.91 11.81 -11.34
N PHE A 73 -8.63 11.60 -11.00
CA PHE A 73 -7.85 10.50 -11.56
C PHE A 73 -8.40 9.13 -11.13
N VAL A 74 -8.78 8.98 -9.86
CA VAL A 74 -9.39 7.77 -9.29
C VAL A 74 -10.67 7.42 -10.06
N GLU A 75 -11.58 8.37 -10.24
CA GLU A 75 -12.85 8.17 -10.95
C GLU A 75 -12.62 7.83 -12.43
N LYS A 76 -11.80 8.63 -13.12
CA LYS A 76 -11.50 8.44 -14.55
C LYS A 76 -10.90 7.07 -14.85
N ASN A 77 -10.05 6.54 -13.96
CA ASN A 77 -9.34 5.28 -14.15
C ASN A 77 -10.03 4.09 -13.45
N ARG A 78 -11.18 4.32 -12.81
CA ARG A 78 -11.93 3.31 -12.05
C ARG A 78 -11.05 2.62 -11.01
N LEU A 79 -10.37 3.43 -10.21
CA LEU A 79 -9.58 2.96 -9.09
C LEU A 79 -10.46 2.90 -7.84
N THR A 80 -10.09 2.04 -6.90
CA THR A 80 -10.66 2.06 -5.55
C THR A 80 -9.76 2.91 -4.67
N CYS A 81 -10.31 3.95 -4.03
CA CYS A 81 -9.67 4.71 -2.98
C CYS A 81 -10.16 4.17 -1.64
N LEU A 82 -9.27 3.58 -0.85
CA LEU A 82 -9.55 2.98 0.46
C LEU A 82 -9.04 3.90 1.56
N THR A 83 -9.87 4.13 2.58
CA THR A 83 -9.48 4.84 3.80
C THR A 83 -9.44 3.88 4.98
N LEU A 84 -8.84 4.25 6.09
CA LEU A 84 -8.78 3.43 7.32
C LEU A 84 -10.17 2.96 7.80
N ARG A 85 -11.23 3.68 7.44
CA ARG A 85 -12.61 3.38 7.85
C ARG A 85 -13.34 2.42 6.91
N ASP A 86 -12.77 2.13 5.75
CA ASP A 86 -13.37 1.17 4.82
C ASP A 86 -13.23 -0.26 5.35
N GLU A 87 -14.30 -1.04 5.39
CA GLU A 87 -14.27 -2.45 5.80
C GLU A 87 -13.32 -3.27 4.92
N THR A 88 -13.20 -2.88 3.66
CA THR A 88 -12.30 -3.52 2.69
C THR A 88 -10.84 -3.08 2.78
N TYR A 89 -10.51 -2.12 3.67
CA TYR A 89 -9.11 -1.78 3.94
C TYR A 89 -8.40 -2.99 4.54
N PRO A 90 -7.12 -3.28 4.18
CA PRO A 90 -6.37 -4.41 4.75
C PRO A 90 -6.34 -4.35 6.28
N SER A 91 -7.05 -5.27 6.95
CA SER A 91 -7.25 -5.24 8.40
C SER A 91 -5.93 -5.36 9.17
N ARG A 92 -5.00 -6.21 8.72
CA ARG A 92 -3.69 -6.36 9.34
C ARG A 92 -2.89 -5.06 9.29
N LEU A 93 -2.91 -4.39 8.13
CA LEU A 93 -2.21 -3.11 7.95
C LEU A 93 -2.84 -2.01 8.80
N ARG A 94 -4.16 -2.03 9.03
CA ARG A 94 -4.86 -1.05 9.89
C ARG A 94 -4.31 -1.04 11.32
N GLU A 95 -3.89 -2.19 11.83
CA GLU A 95 -3.34 -2.34 13.18
C GLU A 95 -1.91 -1.78 13.30
N CYS A 96 -1.22 -1.55 12.18
CA CYS A 96 0.12 -0.94 12.20
C CYS A 96 0.04 0.53 12.62
N GLU A 97 1.00 0.97 13.45
CA GLU A 97 1.09 2.36 13.93
C GLU A 97 1.24 3.38 12.80
N ASP A 98 1.96 2.98 11.76
CA ASP A 98 2.27 3.77 10.57
C ASP A 98 1.41 3.41 9.35
N ALA A 99 0.24 2.80 9.58
CA ALA A 99 -0.70 2.47 8.51
C ALA A 99 -1.02 3.71 7.65
N PRO A 100 -0.95 3.59 6.31
CA PRO A 100 -1.37 4.69 5.44
C PRO A 100 -2.86 4.96 5.62
N ILE A 101 -3.21 6.23 5.83
CA ILE A 101 -4.63 6.62 6.01
C ILE A 101 -5.44 6.52 4.73
N VAL A 102 -4.78 6.41 3.58
CA VAL A 102 -5.40 6.22 2.27
C VAL A 102 -4.55 5.28 1.42
N LEU A 103 -5.22 4.42 0.67
CA LEU A 103 -4.62 3.52 -0.32
C LEU A 103 -5.39 3.63 -1.65
N PHE A 104 -4.67 3.52 -2.75
CA PHE A 104 -5.23 3.45 -4.10
C PHE A 104 -5.04 2.04 -4.64
N PHE A 105 -6.10 1.46 -5.15
CA PHE A 105 -6.10 0.09 -5.64
C PHE A 105 -6.69 -0.01 -7.04
N LYS A 106 -6.07 -0.84 -7.87
CA LYS A 106 -6.60 -1.27 -9.16
C LYS A 106 -6.51 -2.78 -9.27
N GLY A 107 -7.65 -3.43 -9.34
CA GLY A 107 -7.72 -4.88 -9.42
C GLY A 107 -9.02 -5.43 -8.85
N ASN A 108 -8.99 -6.72 -8.55
CA ASN A 108 -10.12 -7.45 -8.00
C ASN A 108 -9.61 -8.51 -7.00
N THR A 109 -9.64 -8.20 -5.71
CA THR A 109 -9.31 -9.14 -4.62
C THR A 109 -9.86 -8.67 -3.29
N ASP A 110 -10.01 -9.60 -2.37
CA ASP A 110 -10.21 -9.33 -0.95
C ASP A 110 -8.85 -9.34 -0.24
N PHE A 111 -8.53 -8.23 0.45
CA PHE A 111 -7.30 -8.11 1.26
C PHE A 111 -7.40 -8.81 2.61
N ASN A 112 -8.61 -9.13 3.05
CA ASN A 112 -8.91 -9.67 4.37
C ASN A 112 -9.13 -11.19 4.36
N ARG A 113 -8.53 -11.88 3.38
CA ARG A 113 -8.50 -13.34 3.31
C ARG A 113 -7.88 -13.93 4.59
N LEU A 114 -8.23 -15.17 4.90
CA LEU A 114 -7.76 -15.89 6.09
C LEU A 114 -6.22 -15.95 6.14
N HIS A 115 -5.58 -16.13 4.97
CA HIS A 115 -4.13 -16.19 4.84
C HIS A 115 -3.63 -15.19 3.82
N VAL A 116 -2.71 -14.32 4.24
CA VAL A 116 -2.01 -13.36 3.39
C VAL A 116 -0.51 -13.50 3.64
N ILE A 117 0.24 -13.82 2.60
CA ILE A 117 1.68 -14.08 2.70
C ILE A 117 2.42 -13.14 1.78
N ASN A 118 3.50 -12.53 2.24
CA ASN A 118 4.40 -11.84 1.34
C ASN A 118 5.65 -12.67 1.05
N MET A 119 6.14 -12.55 -0.19
CA MET A 119 7.40 -13.14 -0.61
C MET A 119 8.27 -12.04 -1.21
N VAL A 120 9.47 -11.90 -0.69
CA VAL A 120 10.42 -10.83 -1.07
C VAL A 120 11.82 -11.40 -1.23
N GLY A 121 12.72 -10.64 -1.87
CA GLY A 121 14.09 -11.08 -2.01
C GLY A 121 14.97 -10.16 -2.84
N THR A 122 16.09 -10.69 -3.27
CA THR A 122 17.07 -9.98 -4.09
C THR A 122 16.50 -9.57 -5.45
N ARG A 123 16.93 -8.41 -5.93
CA ARG A 123 16.64 -7.97 -7.32
C ARG A 123 17.40 -8.77 -8.38
N ARG A 124 18.40 -9.58 -7.97
CA ARG A 124 19.20 -10.45 -8.82
C ARG A 124 19.01 -11.90 -8.40
N ALA A 125 17.79 -12.41 -8.62
CA ALA A 125 17.44 -13.79 -8.29
C ALA A 125 18.33 -14.78 -9.07
N THR A 126 18.83 -15.79 -8.37
CA THR A 126 19.49 -16.94 -9.00
C THR A 126 18.44 -17.88 -9.65
N GLU A 127 18.90 -18.83 -10.45
CA GLU A 127 17.98 -19.85 -11.00
C GLU A 127 17.35 -20.67 -9.88
N TYR A 128 18.07 -20.94 -8.79
CA TYR A 128 17.52 -21.58 -7.60
C TYR A 128 16.40 -20.75 -6.97
N GLY A 129 16.60 -19.44 -6.75
CA GLY A 129 15.55 -18.59 -6.18
C GLY A 129 14.32 -18.46 -7.07
N LYS A 130 14.49 -18.45 -8.40
CA LYS A 130 13.36 -18.47 -9.35
C LYS A 130 12.57 -19.78 -9.27
N GLN A 131 13.28 -20.91 -9.25
CA GLN A 131 12.66 -22.23 -9.14
C GLN A 131 11.94 -22.37 -7.79
N PHE A 132 12.58 -21.94 -6.69
CA PHE A 132 11.95 -21.94 -5.38
C PHE A 132 10.63 -21.15 -5.38
N CYS A 133 10.58 -19.97 -6.01
CA CYS A 133 9.33 -19.20 -6.13
C CYS A 133 8.24 -20.01 -6.85
N ALA A 134 8.60 -20.69 -7.94
CA ALA A 134 7.64 -21.48 -8.70
C ALA A 134 7.12 -22.67 -7.88
N ASP A 135 8.01 -23.47 -7.29
CA ASP A 135 7.66 -24.67 -6.54
C ASP A 135 6.86 -24.32 -5.28
N PHE A 136 7.32 -23.32 -4.52
CA PHE A 136 6.67 -22.89 -3.29
C PHE A 136 5.24 -22.36 -3.54
N VAL A 137 5.06 -21.52 -4.57
CA VAL A 137 3.75 -20.99 -4.93
C VAL A 137 2.84 -22.09 -5.45
N HIS A 138 3.38 -23.03 -6.22
CA HIS A 138 2.62 -24.21 -6.67
C HIS A 138 2.13 -25.04 -5.49
N ASP A 139 3.01 -25.37 -4.54
CA ASP A 139 2.63 -26.12 -3.34
C ASP A 139 1.57 -25.38 -2.51
N LEU A 140 1.70 -24.04 -2.39
CA LEU A 140 0.66 -23.22 -1.74
C LEU A 140 -0.66 -23.29 -2.49
N SER A 141 -0.67 -23.31 -3.81
CA SER A 141 -1.90 -23.38 -4.60
C SER A 141 -2.70 -24.67 -4.34
N VAL A 142 -2.00 -25.74 -4.01
CA VAL A 142 -2.59 -27.03 -3.66
C VAL A 142 -3.06 -27.08 -2.20
N LEU A 143 -2.23 -26.55 -1.28
CA LEU A 143 -2.48 -26.64 0.16
C LEU A 143 -3.42 -25.55 0.68
N LEU A 144 -3.30 -24.33 0.16
CA LEU A 144 -4.02 -23.13 0.58
C LEU A 144 -4.46 -22.31 -0.65
N PRO A 145 -5.40 -22.80 -1.46
CA PRO A 145 -5.78 -22.17 -2.73
C PRO A 145 -6.30 -20.73 -2.59
N ASP A 146 -6.83 -20.38 -1.41
CA ASP A 146 -7.36 -19.04 -1.13
C ASP A 146 -6.34 -18.06 -0.56
N VAL A 147 -5.06 -18.43 -0.46
CA VAL A 147 -4.04 -17.51 0.04
C VAL A 147 -3.86 -16.33 -0.90
N LEU A 148 -3.73 -15.13 -0.33
CA LEU A 148 -3.32 -13.93 -1.07
C LEU A 148 -1.80 -13.79 -0.99
N ILE A 149 -1.16 -13.71 -2.16
CA ILE A 149 0.28 -13.47 -2.26
C ILE A 149 0.55 -11.99 -2.49
N VAL A 150 1.37 -11.38 -1.64
CA VAL A 150 1.76 -9.98 -1.73
C VAL A 150 3.25 -9.87 -2.03
N SER A 151 3.63 -8.95 -2.92
CA SER A 151 5.03 -8.59 -3.18
C SER A 151 5.13 -7.18 -3.76
N GLY A 152 6.30 -6.80 -4.29
CA GLY A 152 6.57 -5.41 -4.67
C GLY A 152 6.70 -5.12 -6.15
N LEU A 153 6.52 -6.08 -7.04
CA LEU A 153 6.71 -5.95 -8.49
C LEU A 153 8.14 -5.54 -8.92
N ALA A 154 9.13 -5.60 -8.02
CA ALA A 154 10.51 -5.29 -8.31
C ALA A 154 11.16 -6.36 -9.20
N TYR A 155 12.37 -6.08 -9.69
CA TYR A 155 13.19 -7.11 -10.34
C TYR A 155 13.50 -8.26 -9.37
N GLY A 156 13.85 -9.43 -9.91
CA GLY A 156 14.28 -10.60 -9.13
C GLY A 156 13.10 -11.35 -8.50
N ILE A 157 13.15 -11.61 -7.22
CA ILE A 157 12.18 -12.48 -6.52
C ILE A 157 10.75 -11.98 -6.71
N ASP A 158 10.47 -10.71 -6.50
CA ASP A 158 9.10 -10.15 -6.54
C ASP A 158 8.37 -10.51 -7.85
N ILE A 159 9.01 -10.26 -9.01
CA ILE A 159 8.37 -10.55 -10.30
C ILE A 159 8.18 -12.05 -10.54
N HIS A 160 9.09 -12.90 -10.04
CA HIS A 160 8.97 -14.34 -10.20
C HIS A 160 7.84 -14.89 -9.34
N VAL A 161 7.65 -14.38 -8.14
CA VAL A 161 6.51 -14.71 -7.27
C VAL A 161 5.18 -14.37 -7.95
N HIS A 162 5.04 -13.14 -8.47
CA HIS A 162 3.80 -12.75 -9.17
C HIS A 162 3.51 -13.63 -10.40
N ARG A 163 4.56 -13.98 -11.17
CA ARG A 163 4.39 -14.86 -12.34
C ARG A 163 4.02 -16.28 -11.94
N ALA A 164 4.59 -16.82 -10.87
CA ALA A 164 4.22 -18.12 -10.34
C ALA A 164 2.75 -18.11 -9.86
N ALA A 165 2.34 -17.10 -9.10
CA ALA A 165 0.96 -16.96 -8.66
C ALA A 165 -0.03 -16.90 -9.84
N LEU A 166 0.29 -16.15 -10.89
CA LEU A 166 -0.54 -16.09 -12.10
C LEU A 166 -0.60 -17.43 -12.84
N ALA A 167 0.50 -18.18 -12.90
CA ALA A 167 0.56 -19.49 -13.55
C ALA A 167 -0.35 -20.52 -12.87
N ASP A 168 -0.45 -20.45 -11.53
CA ASP A 168 -1.29 -21.33 -10.71
C ASP A 168 -2.68 -20.71 -10.38
N ASN A 169 -3.08 -19.65 -11.09
CA ASN A 169 -4.36 -18.94 -10.90
C ASN A 169 -4.59 -18.41 -9.46
N MET A 170 -3.52 -18.18 -8.70
CA MET A 170 -3.60 -17.62 -7.37
C MET A 170 -3.76 -16.08 -7.40
N SER A 171 -4.42 -15.56 -6.38
CA SER A 171 -4.56 -14.11 -6.20
C SER A 171 -3.24 -13.50 -5.77
N THR A 172 -2.82 -12.42 -6.46
CA THR A 172 -1.58 -11.74 -6.11
C THR A 172 -1.67 -10.22 -6.24
N VAL A 173 -1.13 -9.50 -5.25
CA VAL A 173 -1.14 -8.05 -5.18
C VAL A 173 0.27 -7.49 -5.16
N ALA A 174 0.53 -6.56 -6.06
CA ALA A 174 1.75 -5.77 -6.03
C ALA A 174 1.53 -4.46 -5.28
N VAL A 175 2.29 -4.23 -4.22
CA VAL A 175 2.38 -2.92 -3.57
C VAL A 175 3.45 -2.11 -4.30
N LEU A 176 3.11 -0.90 -4.75
CA LEU A 176 3.98 -0.08 -5.60
C LEU A 176 4.62 1.06 -4.81
N ALA A 177 5.80 1.49 -5.24
CA ALA A 177 6.55 2.62 -4.67
C ALA A 177 6.35 3.92 -5.47
N HIS A 178 5.24 4.05 -6.18
CA HIS A 178 4.87 5.17 -7.04
C HIS A 178 3.36 5.20 -7.27
N GLY A 179 2.84 6.28 -7.85
CA GLY A 179 1.42 6.39 -8.18
C GLY A 179 0.95 5.43 -9.27
N LEU A 180 -0.37 5.17 -9.36
CA LEU A 180 -0.98 4.28 -10.36
C LEU A 180 -1.07 4.89 -11.77
N ASP A 181 -0.52 6.06 -11.99
CA ASP A 181 -0.39 6.70 -13.30
C ASP A 181 0.71 6.08 -14.18
N ARG A 182 1.53 5.21 -13.63
CA ARG A 182 2.65 4.52 -14.32
C ARG A 182 2.88 3.12 -13.78
N ILE A 183 3.68 2.34 -14.51
CA ILE A 183 4.20 1.04 -14.05
C ILE A 183 5.73 1.08 -14.07
N TYR A 184 6.33 0.72 -12.96
CA TYR A 184 7.78 0.59 -12.83
C TYR A 184 8.14 -0.73 -12.12
N PRO A 185 9.08 -1.51 -12.66
CA PRO A 185 9.74 -1.33 -13.96
C PRO A 185 8.78 -1.56 -15.14
N PHE A 186 8.94 -0.79 -16.22
CA PHE A 186 8.02 -0.89 -17.38
C PHE A 186 8.01 -2.30 -18.01
N VAL A 187 9.12 -3.01 -17.94
CA VAL A 187 9.23 -4.41 -18.44
C VAL A 187 8.26 -5.38 -17.73
N HIS A 188 7.77 -5.04 -16.54
CA HIS A 188 6.80 -5.84 -15.79
C HIS A 188 5.34 -5.48 -16.10
N ARG A 189 5.10 -4.56 -17.06
CA ARG A 189 3.75 -4.07 -17.40
C ARG A 189 2.78 -5.18 -17.76
N LYS A 190 3.23 -6.20 -18.53
CA LYS A 190 2.37 -7.34 -18.89
C LYS A 190 1.90 -8.06 -17.63
N THR A 191 2.81 -8.45 -16.75
CA THR A 191 2.47 -9.11 -15.48
C THR A 191 1.52 -8.26 -14.62
N ALA A 192 1.79 -6.94 -14.52
CA ALA A 192 0.94 -6.02 -13.78
C ALA A 192 -0.50 -5.96 -14.33
N VAL A 193 -0.68 -6.04 -15.64
CA VAL A 193 -2.00 -6.07 -16.27
C VAL A 193 -2.69 -7.42 -16.03
N ASP A 194 -1.95 -8.53 -16.17
CA ASP A 194 -2.49 -9.87 -15.96
C ASP A 194 -3.00 -10.06 -14.50
N MET A 195 -2.37 -9.40 -13.53
CA MET A 195 -2.78 -9.44 -12.11
C MET A 195 -4.14 -8.80 -11.83
N LEU A 196 -4.63 -7.90 -12.69
CA LEU A 196 -5.85 -7.14 -12.40
C LEU A 196 -7.12 -8.00 -12.34
N ALA A 197 -7.10 -9.16 -12.95
CA ALA A 197 -8.25 -10.08 -13.00
C ALA A 197 -8.46 -10.83 -11.66
N ASN A 198 -7.35 -11.19 -10.99
CA ASN A 198 -7.37 -11.95 -9.73
C ASN A 198 -6.23 -11.48 -8.83
N GLY A 199 -6.36 -10.27 -8.27
CA GLY A 199 -5.33 -9.56 -7.53
C GLY A 199 -5.31 -8.09 -7.89
N GLY A 200 -4.11 -7.49 -8.06
CA GLY A 200 -4.01 -6.12 -8.53
C GLY A 200 -2.79 -5.34 -8.07
N LEU A 201 -2.92 -4.03 -8.17
CA LEU A 201 -1.88 -3.05 -7.88
C LEU A 201 -2.36 -2.14 -6.76
N LEU A 202 -1.58 -2.02 -5.70
CA LEU A 202 -1.88 -1.23 -4.50
C LEU A 202 -0.78 -0.20 -4.27
N THR A 203 -1.12 1.00 -3.85
CA THR A 203 -0.15 2.02 -3.45
C THR A 203 -0.74 3.03 -2.47
N GLU A 204 0.12 3.64 -1.65
CA GLU A 204 -0.21 4.85 -0.87
C GLU A 204 0.15 6.15 -1.62
N PHE A 205 0.93 6.05 -2.68
CA PHE A 205 1.48 7.20 -3.40
C PHE A 205 0.49 7.78 -4.41
N LEU A 206 0.39 9.09 -4.43
CA LEU A 206 -0.43 9.83 -5.39
C LEU A 206 0.20 9.80 -6.79
N THR A 207 -0.62 10.10 -7.79
CA THR A 207 -0.16 10.29 -9.18
C THR A 207 0.98 11.32 -9.26
N GLY A 208 1.88 11.12 -10.21
CA GLY A 208 3.08 11.95 -10.37
C GLY A 208 4.24 11.59 -9.43
N THR A 209 4.04 10.71 -8.44
CA THR A 209 5.13 10.24 -7.57
C THR A 209 6.07 9.33 -8.35
N ASN A 210 7.37 9.64 -8.35
CA ASN A 210 8.40 8.85 -9.00
C ASN A 210 8.81 7.63 -8.17
N PRO A 211 9.30 6.55 -8.80
CA PRO A 211 9.81 5.36 -8.13
C PRO A 211 11.22 5.59 -7.56
N ASP A 212 11.35 6.50 -6.61
CA ASP A 212 12.61 6.86 -5.98
C ASP A 212 13.02 5.86 -4.90
N ARG A 213 14.34 5.80 -4.62
CA ARG A 213 14.89 4.83 -3.65
C ARG A 213 14.21 4.90 -2.28
N HIS A 214 13.88 6.10 -1.81
CA HIS A 214 13.21 6.31 -0.53
C HIS A 214 11.81 5.65 -0.52
N ASN A 215 11.05 5.82 -1.60
CA ASN A 215 9.70 5.27 -1.73
C ASN A 215 9.69 3.73 -1.72
N PHE A 216 10.73 3.08 -2.27
CA PHE A 216 10.85 1.62 -2.19
C PHE A 216 11.02 1.14 -0.75
N VAL A 217 11.81 1.85 0.06
CA VAL A 217 12.00 1.51 1.48
C VAL A 217 10.71 1.76 2.26
N SER A 218 10.11 2.94 2.07
CA SER A 218 8.86 3.32 2.74
C SER A 218 7.72 2.34 2.43
N ARG A 219 7.56 1.90 1.16
CA ARG A 219 6.55 0.97 0.72
C ARG A 219 6.64 -0.40 1.41
N ASN A 220 7.85 -0.86 1.76
CA ASN A 220 8.05 -2.20 2.31
C ASN A 220 7.27 -2.44 3.61
N ARG A 221 7.05 -1.41 4.43
CA ARG A 221 6.19 -1.49 5.62
C ARG A 221 4.76 -1.92 5.29
N ILE A 222 4.23 -1.49 4.13
CA ILE A 222 2.90 -1.89 3.67
C ILE A 222 2.90 -3.37 3.27
N VAL A 223 3.94 -3.81 2.55
CA VAL A 223 4.09 -5.23 2.17
C VAL A 223 4.12 -6.12 3.40
N ALA A 224 4.90 -5.75 4.42
CA ALA A 224 4.98 -6.49 5.68
C ALA A 224 3.66 -6.40 6.48
N GLY A 225 3.15 -5.20 6.68
CA GLY A 225 1.97 -4.95 7.52
C GLY A 225 0.67 -5.54 7.00
N MET A 226 0.59 -5.89 5.71
CA MET A 226 -0.58 -6.55 5.14
C MET A 226 -0.65 -8.05 5.40
N CYS A 227 0.44 -8.68 5.84
CA CYS A 227 0.62 -10.13 5.74
C CYS A 227 0.76 -10.81 7.09
N ASP A 228 0.38 -12.10 7.14
CA ASP A 228 0.57 -12.96 8.32
C ASP A 228 2.02 -13.43 8.43
N ALA A 229 2.73 -13.58 7.31
CA ALA A 229 4.11 -14.05 7.26
C ALA A 229 4.89 -13.42 6.10
N THR A 230 6.18 -13.22 6.34
CA THR A 230 7.16 -12.76 5.34
C THR A 230 8.12 -13.89 5.00
N ILE A 231 8.21 -14.24 3.71
CA ILE A 231 9.15 -15.22 3.19
C ILE A 231 10.26 -14.49 2.45
N VAL A 232 11.49 -14.58 2.95
CA VAL A 232 12.67 -14.06 2.29
C VAL A 232 13.34 -15.19 1.52
N VAL A 233 13.19 -15.20 0.20
CA VAL A 233 13.70 -16.29 -0.67
C VAL A 233 15.20 -16.20 -0.82
N GLU A 234 15.72 -15.04 -1.18
CA GLU A 234 17.16 -14.76 -1.30
C GLU A 234 17.43 -13.33 -0.88
N SER A 235 18.47 -13.11 -0.10
CA SER A 235 18.92 -11.77 0.29
C SER A 235 20.44 -11.72 0.46
N ALA A 236 21.03 -10.58 0.11
CA ALA A 236 22.37 -10.26 0.59
C ALA A 236 22.31 -9.89 2.09
N ALA A 237 23.41 -10.09 2.82
CA ALA A 237 23.49 -9.82 4.26
C ALA A 237 23.08 -8.38 4.69
N LYS A 238 23.07 -7.43 3.75
CA LYS A 238 22.58 -6.05 3.92
C LYS A 238 21.57 -5.69 2.83
N GLY A 239 20.73 -6.65 2.42
CA GLY A 239 19.72 -6.47 1.36
C GLY A 239 18.49 -5.72 1.86
N GLY A 240 17.84 -4.93 0.97
CA GLY A 240 16.60 -4.23 1.28
C GLY A 240 15.41 -5.14 1.58
N SER A 241 15.47 -6.43 1.21
CA SER A 241 14.47 -7.44 1.56
C SER A 241 14.48 -7.80 3.06
N LEU A 242 15.61 -7.63 3.76
CA LEU A 242 15.67 -7.83 5.22
C LEU A 242 14.94 -6.71 5.98
N ILE A 243 14.91 -5.49 5.43
CA ILE A 243 14.13 -4.37 6.01
C ILE A 243 12.62 -4.67 6.00
N THR A 244 12.16 -5.56 5.14
CA THR A 244 10.76 -5.99 5.08
C THR A 244 10.47 -7.08 6.12
N ALA A 245 11.51 -7.81 6.55
CA ALA A 245 11.38 -8.92 7.49
C ALA A 245 11.56 -8.49 8.95
N ASP A 246 12.24 -7.37 9.21
CA ASP A 246 12.44 -6.72 10.51
C ASP A 246 11.18 -5.92 10.91
#